data_aee12f05d5538f89be9f27d6e2c4616e
#
_entry.id   aee12f05d5538f89be9f27d6e2c4616e
#
_cell.length_a   1.000
_cell.length_b   1.000
_cell.length_c   1.000
_cell.angle_alpha   90.00
_cell.angle_beta   90.00
_cell.angle_gamma   90.00
#
_symmetry.space_group_name_H-M   'P 1'
#
loop_
_entity.id
_entity.type
_entity.pdbx_description
1 polymer ?
#
loop_
_entity_poly.entity_id
_entity_poly.type
_entity_poly.pdbx_seq_one_letter_code
_entity_poly.pdbx_strand_id
1 'polypeptide(L)'
;WESTGADGYTVTECDKFKPGTDVIMHIKEDTDEEIYGSYLEIWKLKALVKKYSDYVRWPIVMDITHQEQQPTGEEDKDGKLVMHTVNVTAPETVNSMVPIWQRAKTEVTDDECVAWYKETNRDQTDPAAVLRINAEGVVSYKALLFIPGKDIDNGISGATKKGVKLYCNGVLIMEDCDKLLHDYFEFARGVVDSPDLSLNISREILQHNRQLKVIGQNLEKKIKAELEKMMRDDRPKYETFWKNFGIHIKCGVCDEYGRFTDFLKDLLIFYTSEDSMRSLKEYVDAMPESQKAIYYASADTVKHAMALPQCEEVRSRGYEILYLDHPIDETVLQQLRMYEGKGFVNILTEDLGFQTDEEKKAAEEKVVENKELLDFIRDSIGDEKLKQVTL
;
A
#
# COMPACT_ATOMS: atom_id res chain seq x y z
N TRP A 1 -38.96 -25.15 1.80
CA TRP A 1 -37.61 -25.70 1.89
C TRP A 1 -37.15 -25.69 3.34
N GLU A 2 -36.72 -26.83 3.82
CA GLU A 2 -36.21 -27.00 5.18
C GLU A 2 -34.96 -27.91 5.14
N SER A 3 -33.92 -27.57 5.89
CA SER A 3 -32.70 -28.36 6.02
C SER A 3 -32.08 -28.18 7.38
N THR A 4 -31.52 -29.24 7.94
CA THR A 4 -30.68 -29.20 9.14
C THR A 4 -29.22 -28.84 8.83
N GLY A 5 -28.88 -28.72 7.54
CA GLY A 5 -27.52 -28.42 7.08
C GLY A 5 -26.60 -29.63 6.86
N ALA A 6 -26.94 -30.81 7.39
CA ALA A 6 -26.10 -32.03 7.31
C ALA A 6 -26.59 -33.05 6.26
N ASP A 7 -27.88 -33.33 6.22
CA ASP A 7 -28.43 -34.52 5.55
C ASP A 7 -29.37 -34.25 4.38
N GLY A 8 -29.16 -33.15 3.66
CA GLY A 8 -30.00 -32.77 2.54
C GLY A 8 -31.09 -31.76 2.92
N TYR A 9 -32.15 -31.71 2.13
CA TYR A 9 -33.25 -30.77 2.33
C TYR A 9 -34.60 -31.38 1.94
N THR A 10 -35.68 -30.83 2.52
CA THR A 10 -37.04 -31.14 2.16
C THR A 10 -37.71 -29.96 1.49
N VAL A 11 -38.50 -30.21 0.43
CA VAL A 11 -39.29 -29.19 -0.23
C VAL A 11 -40.77 -29.51 0.00
N THR A 12 -41.49 -28.55 0.58
CA THR A 12 -42.93 -28.65 0.83
C THR A 12 -43.60 -27.43 0.24
N GLU A 13 -44.72 -27.63 -0.44
CA GLU A 13 -45.55 -26.54 -0.93
C GLU A 13 -46.18 -25.80 0.26
N CYS A 14 -46.22 -24.47 0.19
CA CYS A 14 -46.81 -23.65 1.23
C CYS A 14 -47.48 -22.42 0.64
N ASP A 15 -48.54 -21.95 1.28
CA ASP A 15 -49.23 -20.72 0.94
C ASP A 15 -48.55 -19.51 1.58
N LYS A 16 -48.38 -18.42 0.76
CA LYS A 16 -47.86 -17.16 1.23
C LYS A 16 -48.69 -15.99 0.78
N PHE A 17 -49.18 -15.19 1.70
CA PHE A 17 -50.10 -14.07 1.45
C PHE A 17 -49.45 -12.91 0.69
N LYS A 18 -48.12 -12.69 0.88
CA LYS A 18 -47.39 -11.59 0.24
C LYS A 18 -46.21 -12.15 -0.56
N PRO A 19 -45.89 -11.56 -1.71
CA PRO A 19 -44.69 -11.94 -2.47
C PRO A 19 -43.42 -11.72 -1.59
N GLY A 20 -42.45 -12.61 -1.74
CA GLY A 20 -41.19 -12.54 -1.03
C GLY A 20 -40.73 -13.90 -0.45
N THR A 21 -39.65 -13.90 0.28
CA THR A 21 -39.07 -15.09 0.91
C THR A 21 -38.86 -14.83 2.39
N ASP A 22 -39.27 -15.77 3.24
CA ASP A 22 -38.91 -15.77 4.66
C ASP A 22 -37.81 -16.79 4.87
N VAL A 23 -36.71 -16.33 5.48
CA VAL A 23 -35.58 -17.18 5.86
C VAL A 23 -35.57 -17.27 7.38
N ILE A 24 -35.87 -18.47 7.91
CA ILE A 24 -35.93 -18.72 9.35
C ILE A 24 -34.76 -19.63 9.71
N MET A 25 -33.95 -19.18 10.67
CA MET A 25 -32.80 -19.94 11.14
C MET A 25 -32.91 -20.20 12.64
N HIS A 26 -32.77 -21.46 13.04
CA HIS A 26 -32.60 -21.81 14.43
C HIS A 26 -31.13 -21.58 14.84
N ILE A 27 -30.92 -20.74 15.84
CA ILE A 27 -29.60 -20.44 16.39
C ILE A 27 -29.23 -21.57 17.35
N LYS A 28 -27.96 -21.98 17.32
CA LYS A 28 -27.41 -22.97 18.24
C LYS A 28 -27.49 -22.47 19.68
N GLU A 29 -27.49 -23.41 20.63
CA GLU A 29 -27.33 -23.08 22.05
C GLU A 29 -25.94 -22.49 22.31
N ASP A 30 -25.85 -21.61 23.30
CA ASP A 30 -24.59 -21.01 23.73
C ASP A 30 -23.63 -22.09 24.22
N THR A 31 -22.36 -21.92 23.92
CA THR A 31 -21.25 -22.78 24.38
C THR A 31 -20.26 -21.96 25.20
N ASP A 32 -19.33 -22.63 25.87
CA ASP A 32 -18.25 -21.95 26.60
C ASP A 32 -17.33 -21.13 25.69
N GLU A 33 -17.28 -21.46 24.38
CA GLU A 33 -16.42 -20.80 23.39
C GLU A 33 -17.15 -19.71 22.61
N GLU A 34 -18.47 -19.83 22.40
CA GLU A 34 -19.25 -18.89 21.59
C GLU A 34 -20.68 -18.68 22.14
N ILE A 35 -21.05 -17.43 22.30
CA ILE A 35 -22.39 -17.00 22.73
C ILE A 35 -23.25 -16.74 21.48
N TYR A 36 -23.90 -17.79 20.97
CA TYR A 36 -24.75 -17.71 19.77
C TYR A 36 -25.99 -16.84 20.00
N GLY A 37 -26.53 -16.80 21.21
CA GLY A 37 -27.66 -15.91 21.58
C GLY A 37 -27.38 -14.45 21.31
N SER A 38 -26.10 -14.02 21.26
CA SER A 38 -25.73 -12.63 20.93
C SER A 38 -26.15 -12.22 19.52
N TYR A 39 -26.35 -13.16 18.60
CA TYR A 39 -26.84 -12.86 17.24
C TYR A 39 -28.32 -12.48 17.18
N LEU A 40 -29.06 -12.56 18.30
CA LEU A 40 -30.41 -12.02 18.45
C LEU A 40 -30.43 -10.56 18.94
N GLU A 41 -29.29 -10.04 19.36
CA GLU A 41 -29.16 -8.70 19.87
C GLU A 41 -29.11 -7.67 18.71
N ILE A 42 -29.94 -6.62 18.81
CA ILE A 42 -30.05 -5.56 17.79
C ILE A 42 -28.70 -4.92 17.48
N TRP A 43 -27.90 -4.63 18.51
CA TRP A 43 -26.60 -4.02 18.33
C TRP A 43 -25.62 -4.90 17.55
N LYS A 44 -25.68 -6.22 17.77
CA LYS A 44 -24.85 -7.21 17.06
C LYS A 44 -25.26 -7.31 15.59
N LEU A 45 -26.58 -7.38 15.34
CA LEU A 45 -27.13 -7.41 13.99
C LEU A 45 -26.80 -6.13 13.21
N LYS A 46 -26.98 -4.95 13.84
CA LYS A 46 -26.55 -3.67 13.23
C LYS A 46 -25.06 -3.70 12.87
N ALA A 47 -24.19 -4.18 13.76
CA ALA A 47 -22.76 -4.28 13.50
C ALA A 47 -22.45 -5.24 12.34
N LEU A 48 -23.15 -6.37 12.24
CA LEU A 48 -22.98 -7.32 11.12
C LEU A 48 -23.47 -6.72 9.80
N VAL A 49 -24.63 -6.07 9.78
CA VAL A 49 -25.14 -5.39 8.58
C VAL A 49 -24.14 -4.30 8.15
N LYS A 50 -23.70 -3.47 9.08
CA LYS A 50 -22.73 -2.41 8.80
C LYS A 50 -21.43 -2.94 8.25
N LYS A 51 -20.95 -4.08 8.78
CA LYS A 51 -19.70 -4.70 8.34
C LYS A 51 -19.80 -5.35 6.97
N TYR A 52 -20.83 -6.15 6.73
CA TYR A 52 -20.87 -7.04 5.56
C TYR A 52 -21.83 -6.59 4.47
N SER A 53 -22.89 -5.86 4.80
CA SER A 53 -24.02 -5.57 3.92
C SER A 53 -24.42 -4.08 3.89
N ASP A 54 -23.56 -3.20 4.39
CA ASP A 54 -23.85 -1.76 4.46
C ASP A 54 -24.20 -1.18 3.08
N TYR A 55 -23.58 -1.71 2.04
CA TYR A 55 -23.70 -1.20 0.67
C TYR A 55 -24.55 -2.07 -0.25
N VAL A 56 -25.31 -3.00 0.31
CA VAL A 56 -26.36 -3.68 -0.46
C VAL A 56 -27.39 -2.65 -0.92
N ARG A 57 -27.68 -2.61 -2.21
CA ARG A 57 -28.51 -1.57 -2.85
C ARG A 57 -29.97 -1.50 -2.37
N TRP A 58 -30.40 -2.50 -1.60
CA TRP A 58 -31.74 -2.58 -1.05
C TRP A 58 -31.73 -2.20 0.44
N PRO A 59 -32.78 -1.52 0.92
CA PRO A 59 -32.84 -1.18 2.34
C PRO A 59 -32.96 -2.44 3.19
N ILE A 60 -32.10 -2.56 4.17
CA ILE A 60 -32.20 -3.55 5.24
C ILE A 60 -32.90 -2.84 6.39
N VAL A 61 -34.12 -3.27 6.68
CA VAL A 61 -34.98 -2.64 7.68
C VAL A 61 -35.05 -3.51 8.93
N MET A 62 -34.87 -2.89 10.08
CA MET A 62 -34.98 -3.55 11.38
C MET A 62 -35.92 -2.74 12.28
N ASP A 63 -36.73 -3.42 13.10
CA ASP A 63 -37.51 -2.79 14.16
C ASP A 63 -36.59 -2.43 15.34
N ILE A 64 -36.43 -1.14 15.59
CA ILE A 64 -35.50 -0.63 16.60
C ILE A 64 -36.32 0.10 17.67
N THR A 65 -35.99 -0.25 18.94
CA THR A 65 -36.62 0.40 20.09
C THR A 65 -35.67 1.48 20.64
N HIS A 66 -36.15 2.71 20.65
CA HIS A 66 -35.45 3.82 21.28
C HIS A 66 -36.32 4.44 22.41
N GLN A 67 -35.63 5.14 23.28
CA GLN A 67 -36.27 5.89 24.34
C GLN A 67 -36.55 7.30 23.85
N GLU A 68 -37.84 7.67 23.87
CA GLU A 68 -38.26 9.03 23.58
C GLU A 68 -38.78 9.69 24.84
N GLN A 69 -38.51 10.99 25.00
CA GLN A 69 -39.09 11.80 26.05
C GLN A 69 -40.42 12.36 25.53
N GLN A 70 -41.53 11.92 26.12
CA GLN A 70 -42.87 12.41 25.79
C GLN A 70 -43.47 13.17 26.96
N PRO A 71 -44.20 14.29 26.70
CA PRO A 71 -44.84 15.03 27.77
C PRO A 71 -46.00 14.21 28.36
N THR A 72 -46.07 14.15 29.69
CA THR A 72 -47.17 13.48 30.42
C THR A 72 -48.50 14.22 30.34
N GLY A 73 -48.47 15.49 29.88
CA GLY A 73 -49.61 16.39 29.96
C GLY A 73 -49.77 17.07 31.34
N GLU A 74 -48.92 16.75 32.30
CA GLU A 74 -48.87 17.40 33.59
C GLU A 74 -47.77 18.47 33.62
N GLU A 75 -48.02 19.56 34.34
CA GLU A 75 -47.04 20.62 34.56
C GLU A 75 -46.41 20.47 35.96
N ASP A 76 -45.13 20.73 36.06
CA ASP A 76 -44.43 20.80 37.34
C ASP A 76 -44.77 22.11 38.10
N LYS A 77 -44.21 22.27 39.30
CA LYS A 77 -44.47 23.46 40.14
C LYS A 77 -43.98 24.77 39.49
N ASP A 78 -43.17 24.72 38.48
CA ASP A 78 -42.61 25.85 37.76
C ASP A 78 -43.30 26.06 36.38
N GLY A 79 -44.40 25.32 36.08
CA GLY A 79 -45.19 25.43 34.87
C GLY A 79 -44.53 24.78 33.66
N LYS A 80 -43.56 23.87 33.83
CA LYS A 80 -42.94 23.09 32.77
C LYS A 80 -43.61 21.74 32.66
N LEU A 81 -43.81 21.27 31.40
CA LEU A 81 -44.35 19.94 31.15
C LEU A 81 -43.44 18.85 31.70
N VAL A 82 -44.01 17.97 32.48
CA VAL A 82 -43.31 16.79 33.01
C VAL A 82 -43.11 15.81 31.85
N MET A 83 -41.86 15.42 31.63
CA MET A 83 -41.49 14.47 30.57
C MET A 83 -41.34 13.08 31.15
N HIS A 84 -41.80 12.07 30.44
CA HIS A 84 -41.55 10.66 30.79
C HIS A 84 -40.88 9.96 29.61
N THR A 85 -40.09 8.95 29.93
CA THR A 85 -39.41 8.15 28.91
C THR A 85 -40.31 7.01 28.46
N VAL A 86 -40.58 6.95 27.19
CA VAL A 86 -41.37 5.88 26.54
C VAL A 86 -40.48 5.11 25.58
N ASN A 87 -40.61 3.80 25.59
CA ASN A 87 -39.96 2.97 24.57
C ASN A 87 -40.83 2.98 23.30
N VAL A 88 -40.27 3.50 22.21
CA VAL A 88 -40.93 3.53 20.90
C VAL A 88 -40.17 2.58 19.95
N THR A 89 -40.89 1.63 19.38
CA THR A 89 -40.33 0.71 18.37
C THR A 89 -40.78 1.15 16.99
N ALA A 90 -39.83 1.41 16.12
CA ALA A 90 -40.07 1.84 14.75
C ALA A 90 -39.14 1.12 13.76
N PRO A 91 -39.58 0.87 12.52
CA PRO A 91 -38.73 0.32 11.48
C PRO A 91 -37.69 1.36 11.02
N GLU A 92 -36.40 1.00 11.09
CA GLU A 92 -35.29 1.82 10.61
C GLU A 92 -34.48 1.10 9.53
N THR A 93 -34.04 1.84 8.52
CA THR A 93 -33.07 1.34 7.54
C THR A 93 -31.67 1.41 8.15
N VAL A 94 -31.00 0.27 8.30
CA VAL A 94 -29.73 0.13 9.01
C VAL A 94 -28.49 0.09 8.11
N ASN A 95 -28.67 0.03 6.78
CA ASN A 95 -27.58 0.06 5.81
C ASN A 95 -27.57 1.38 5.00
N SER A 96 -26.41 1.72 4.46
CA SER A 96 -26.18 2.96 3.70
C SER A 96 -26.55 2.86 2.21
N MET A 97 -26.72 1.67 1.66
CA MET A 97 -27.11 1.29 0.30
C MET A 97 -26.21 1.76 -0.83
N VAL A 98 -25.84 3.05 -0.89
CA VAL A 98 -25.05 3.59 -2.02
C VAL A 98 -23.66 4.01 -1.52
N PRO A 99 -22.64 3.20 -1.80
CA PRO A 99 -21.28 3.51 -1.38
C PRO A 99 -20.69 4.65 -2.22
N ILE A 100 -19.75 5.37 -1.62
CA ILE A 100 -19.08 6.51 -2.23
C ILE A 100 -18.41 6.16 -3.57
N TRP A 101 -17.85 4.96 -3.71
CA TRP A 101 -17.20 4.51 -4.96
C TRP A 101 -18.16 4.12 -6.08
N GLN A 102 -19.46 3.97 -5.78
CA GLN A 102 -20.48 3.70 -6.79
C GLN A 102 -21.05 4.99 -7.38
N ARG A 103 -20.95 6.13 -6.70
CA ARG A 103 -21.46 7.42 -7.14
C ARG A 103 -20.63 8.00 -8.31
N ALA A 104 -21.25 8.84 -9.12
CA ALA A 104 -20.54 9.51 -10.20
C ALA A 104 -19.47 10.49 -9.66
N LYS A 105 -18.41 10.73 -10.44
CA LYS A 105 -17.36 11.69 -10.04
C LYS A 105 -17.89 13.11 -9.81
N THR A 106 -18.98 13.46 -10.46
CA THR A 106 -19.67 14.77 -10.33
C THR A 106 -20.47 14.90 -9.05
N GLU A 107 -20.79 13.78 -8.38
CA GLU A 107 -21.60 13.73 -7.18
C GLU A 107 -20.79 13.61 -5.89
N VAL A 108 -19.49 13.34 -6.01
CA VAL A 108 -18.59 13.13 -4.86
C VAL A 108 -17.32 13.94 -5.08
N THR A 109 -17.01 14.79 -4.13
CA THR A 109 -15.78 15.58 -4.12
C THR A 109 -14.58 14.76 -3.65
N ASP A 110 -13.36 15.26 -3.90
CA ASP A 110 -12.16 14.64 -3.37
C ASP A 110 -12.09 14.77 -1.85
N ASP A 111 -12.61 15.86 -1.27
CA ASP A 111 -12.68 16.07 0.18
C ASP A 111 -13.59 15.03 0.86
N GLU A 112 -14.71 14.66 0.24
CA GLU A 112 -15.57 13.58 0.74
C GLU A 112 -14.86 12.20 0.68
N CYS A 113 -14.05 11.96 -0.36
CA CYS A 113 -13.24 10.75 -0.42
C CYS A 113 -12.15 10.75 0.66
N VAL A 114 -11.50 11.88 0.91
CA VAL A 114 -10.51 12.02 1.98
C VAL A 114 -11.14 11.83 3.36
N ALA A 115 -12.32 12.41 3.58
CA ALA A 115 -13.06 12.23 4.85
C ALA A 115 -13.42 10.74 5.06
N TRP A 116 -13.91 10.07 4.01
CA TRP A 116 -14.20 8.64 4.06
C TRP A 116 -12.95 7.79 4.33
N TYR A 117 -11.81 8.15 3.70
CA TYR A 117 -10.52 7.48 3.96
C TYR A 117 -10.13 7.58 5.44
N LYS A 118 -10.17 8.78 6.01
CA LYS A 118 -9.80 9.03 7.40
C LYS A 118 -10.66 8.24 8.37
N GLU A 119 -11.97 8.25 8.16
CA GLU A 119 -12.91 7.51 8.99
C GLU A 119 -12.69 5.99 8.90
N THR A 120 -12.58 5.47 7.67
CA THR A 120 -12.51 4.03 7.42
C THR A 120 -11.20 3.42 7.89
N ASN A 121 -10.08 4.13 7.72
CA ASN A 121 -8.74 3.66 8.08
C ASN A 121 -8.27 4.16 9.46
N ARG A 122 -9.09 4.98 10.14
CA ARG A 122 -8.74 5.63 11.43
C ARG A 122 -7.43 6.42 11.34
N ASP A 123 -7.17 6.99 10.18
CA ASP A 123 -6.01 7.81 9.87
C ASP A 123 -6.43 9.27 9.82
N GLN A 124 -5.76 10.13 10.58
CA GLN A 124 -6.06 11.57 10.61
C GLN A 124 -5.28 12.35 9.55
N THR A 125 -4.35 11.69 8.85
CA THR A 125 -3.55 12.34 7.79
C THR A 125 -4.25 12.27 6.45
N ASP A 126 -4.02 13.28 5.61
CA ASP A 126 -4.51 13.25 4.24
C ASP A 126 -3.74 12.20 3.42
N PRO A 127 -4.42 11.45 2.57
CA PRO A 127 -3.74 10.55 1.64
C PRO A 127 -2.91 11.35 0.62
N ALA A 128 -1.77 10.78 0.23
CA ALA A 128 -0.95 11.36 -0.82
C ALA A 128 -1.66 11.35 -2.19
N ALA A 129 -2.51 10.36 -2.45
CA ALA A 129 -3.32 10.34 -3.67
C ALA A 129 -4.66 9.62 -3.46
N VAL A 130 -5.65 10.00 -4.27
CA VAL A 130 -6.97 9.37 -4.36
C VAL A 130 -7.18 8.90 -5.79
N LEU A 131 -7.37 7.58 -5.98
CA LEU A 131 -7.60 6.96 -7.27
C LEU A 131 -9.05 6.49 -7.35
N ARG A 132 -9.85 7.11 -8.23
CA ARG A 132 -11.22 6.67 -8.54
C ARG A 132 -11.20 5.94 -9.88
N ILE A 133 -11.48 4.65 -9.84
CA ILE A 133 -11.40 3.77 -11.00
C ILE A 133 -12.79 3.23 -11.30
N ASN A 134 -13.22 3.39 -12.55
CA ASN A 134 -14.37 2.70 -13.13
C ASN A 134 -13.87 1.97 -14.36
N ALA A 135 -13.88 0.66 -14.33
CA ALA A 135 -13.42 -0.19 -15.41
C ALA A 135 -14.56 -1.03 -15.94
N GLU A 136 -14.74 -0.97 -17.25
CA GLU A 136 -15.71 -1.76 -18.01
C GLU A 136 -14.97 -2.51 -19.11
N GLY A 137 -15.18 -3.81 -19.22
CA GLY A 137 -14.47 -4.63 -20.22
C GLY A 137 -14.57 -6.11 -19.93
N VAL A 138 -13.46 -6.83 -20.02
CA VAL A 138 -13.38 -8.27 -19.72
C VAL A 138 -13.82 -8.59 -18.29
N VAL A 139 -13.51 -7.68 -17.37
CA VAL A 139 -14.00 -7.68 -15.98
C VAL A 139 -14.41 -6.25 -15.65
N SER A 140 -15.62 -6.11 -15.14
CA SER A 140 -16.16 -4.82 -14.71
C SER A 140 -15.93 -4.65 -13.21
N TYR A 141 -15.42 -3.50 -12.81
CA TYR A 141 -15.26 -3.17 -11.39
C TYR A 141 -15.17 -1.67 -11.16
N LYS A 142 -15.51 -1.26 -9.96
CA LYS A 142 -15.26 0.09 -9.45
C LYS A 142 -14.29 -0.02 -8.28
N ALA A 143 -13.37 0.94 -8.18
CA ALA A 143 -12.44 1.00 -7.08
C ALA A 143 -12.22 2.44 -6.61
N LEU A 144 -12.06 2.58 -5.30
CA LEU A 144 -11.61 3.79 -4.67
C LEU A 144 -10.37 3.43 -3.85
N LEU A 145 -9.20 3.80 -4.36
CA LEU A 145 -7.91 3.52 -3.72
C LEU A 145 -7.26 4.80 -3.23
N PHE A 146 -6.46 4.66 -2.20
CA PHE A 146 -5.71 5.73 -1.57
C PHE A 146 -4.24 5.31 -1.41
N ILE A 147 -3.35 6.24 -1.71
CA ILE A 147 -1.96 6.15 -1.30
C ILE A 147 -1.85 6.94 0.00
N PRO A 148 -1.51 6.33 1.15
CA PRO A 148 -1.39 7.04 2.41
C PRO A 148 -0.34 8.16 2.38
N GLY A 149 -0.52 9.21 3.16
CA GLY A 149 0.46 10.29 3.30
C GLY A 149 1.62 9.93 4.23
N LYS A 150 1.39 8.99 5.14
CA LYS A 150 2.37 8.46 6.10
C LYS A 150 2.21 6.96 6.24
N ASP A 151 3.27 6.31 6.65
CA ASP A 151 3.18 4.93 7.13
C ASP A 151 2.41 4.91 8.46
N ILE A 152 1.24 4.28 8.46
CA ILE A 152 0.35 4.20 9.63
C ILE A 152 0.87 3.16 10.64
N ASP A 153 1.61 2.18 10.17
CA ASP A 153 1.95 1.00 10.98
C ASP A 153 3.23 1.14 11.79
N ASN A 154 4.00 2.23 11.71
CA ASN A 154 5.20 2.54 12.53
C ASN A 154 5.94 1.33 13.14
N GLY A 155 5.89 0.15 12.52
CA GLY A 155 6.57 -1.06 12.97
C GLY A 155 6.08 -1.68 14.29
N ILE A 156 4.98 -1.21 14.89
CA ILE A 156 4.51 -1.68 16.22
C ILE A 156 3.54 -2.88 16.12
N SER A 157 2.91 -3.07 14.98
CA SER A 157 2.00 -4.20 14.74
C SER A 157 2.59 -5.11 13.66
N GLY A 158 3.19 -6.20 14.04
CA GLY A 158 3.89 -7.15 13.16
C GLY A 158 3.01 -7.94 12.15
N ALA A 159 1.92 -7.34 11.70
CA ALA A 159 1.10 -7.82 10.61
C ALA A 159 0.50 -6.61 9.89
N THR A 160 1.21 -6.09 8.89
CA THR A 160 0.67 -5.11 7.95
C THR A 160 -0.54 -5.74 7.27
N LYS A 161 -1.74 -5.31 7.68
CA LYS A 161 -2.95 -5.77 6.99
C LYS A 161 -2.97 -5.15 5.60
N LYS A 162 -2.95 -5.96 4.57
CA LYS A 162 -3.09 -5.51 3.18
C LYS A 162 -4.45 -4.83 3.03
N GLY A 163 -4.45 -3.52 2.89
CA GLY A 163 -5.58 -2.66 3.18
C GLY A 163 -6.62 -2.49 2.07
N VAL A 164 -6.77 -3.43 1.12
CA VAL A 164 -7.79 -3.33 0.07
C VAL A 164 -8.93 -4.30 0.35
N LYS A 165 -10.13 -3.73 0.59
CA LYS A 165 -11.36 -4.49 0.82
C LYS A 165 -11.96 -4.92 -0.51
N LEU A 166 -12.42 -6.16 -0.59
CA LEU A 166 -13.08 -6.71 -1.76
C LEU A 166 -14.57 -6.84 -1.53
N TYR A 167 -15.34 -6.22 -2.41
CA TYR A 167 -16.80 -6.29 -2.44
C TYR A 167 -17.28 -6.98 -3.71
N CYS A 168 -18.45 -7.58 -3.62
CA CYS A 168 -19.22 -8.05 -4.75
C CYS A 168 -20.67 -7.54 -4.62
N ASN A 169 -21.08 -6.67 -5.54
CA ASN A 169 -22.41 -6.04 -5.50
C ASN A 169 -22.75 -5.38 -4.15
N GLY A 170 -21.78 -4.72 -3.54
CA GLY A 170 -21.93 -4.04 -2.25
C GLY A 170 -21.87 -4.95 -1.02
N VAL A 171 -21.64 -6.27 -1.20
CA VAL A 171 -21.42 -7.23 -0.12
C VAL A 171 -19.92 -7.40 0.12
N LEU A 172 -19.47 -7.23 1.35
CA LEU A 172 -18.07 -7.44 1.70
C LEU A 172 -17.70 -8.93 1.65
N ILE A 173 -16.75 -9.26 0.76
CA ILE A 173 -16.21 -10.62 0.63
C ILE A 173 -14.97 -10.80 1.51
N MET A 174 -14.04 -9.83 1.46
CA MET A 174 -12.78 -9.86 2.21
C MET A 174 -12.42 -8.47 2.70
N GLU A 175 -12.00 -8.37 3.97
CA GLU A 175 -11.50 -7.11 4.55
C GLU A 175 -10.08 -6.79 4.07
N ASP A 176 -9.27 -7.83 3.90
CA ASP A 176 -7.87 -7.75 3.50
C ASP A 176 -7.64 -8.74 2.36
N CYS A 177 -7.72 -8.27 1.12
CA CYS A 177 -7.52 -9.11 -0.05
C CYS A 177 -6.04 -9.08 -0.49
N ASP A 178 -5.26 -10.06 -0.03
CA ASP A 178 -3.84 -10.22 -0.30
C ASP A 178 -3.51 -10.60 -1.76
N LYS A 179 -4.54 -10.91 -2.57
CA LYS A 179 -4.39 -11.33 -3.97
C LYS A 179 -4.65 -10.20 -4.97
N LEU A 180 -5.06 -9.02 -4.50
CA LEU A 180 -5.32 -7.88 -5.38
C LEU A 180 -4.05 -7.13 -5.75
N LEU A 181 -3.14 -6.96 -4.81
CA LEU A 181 -1.89 -6.22 -5.00
C LEU A 181 -0.71 -7.07 -4.54
N HIS A 182 0.41 -6.96 -5.25
CA HIS A 182 1.68 -7.50 -4.77
C HIS A 182 2.21 -6.67 -3.60
N ASP A 183 3.13 -7.25 -2.83
CA ASP A 183 3.69 -6.68 -1.61
C ASP A 183 4.32 -5.30 -1.82
N TYR A 184 4.84 -5.02 -3.00
CA TYR A 184 5.40 -3.71 -3.32
C TYR A 184 4.37 -2.56 -3.37
N PHE A 185 3.07 -2.87 -3.41
CA PHE A 185 1.97 -1.89 -3.29
C PHE A 185 1.06 -2.17 -2.10
N GLU A 186 1.50 -2.94 -1.11
CA GLU A 186 0.71 -3.27 0.08
C GLU A 186 0.33 -2.04 0.95
N PHE A 187 1.03 -0.91 0.76
CA PHE A 187 0.67 0.35 1.41
C PHE A 187 -0.66 0.94 0.91
N ALA A 188 -1.13 0.57 -0.29
CA ALA A 188 -2.38 1.08 -0.82
C ALA A 188 -3.58 0.62 0.02
N ARG A 189 -4.51 1.53 0.24
CA ARG A 189 -5.75 1.33 1.03
C ARG A 189 -6.97 1.56 0.16
N GLY A 190 -8.11 1.03 0.55
CA GLY A 190 -9.35 1.32 -0.13
C GLY A 190 -10.24 0.12 -0.40
N VAL A 191 -11.00 0.21 -1.47
CA VAL A 191 -12.02 -0.78 -1.83
C VAL A 191 -12.02 -1.09 -3.32
N VAL A 192 -12.36 -2.34 -3.63
CA VAL A 192 -12.69 -2.82 -4.98
C VAL A 192 -14.04 -3.50 -4.92
N ASP A 193 -14.93 -3.16 -5.82
CA ASP A 193 -16.28 -3.73 -5.94
C ASP A 193 -16.52 -4.20 -7.37
N SER A 194 -16.74 -5.49 -7.56
CA SER A 194 -16.97 -6.08 -8.86
C SER A 194 -18.21 -6.96 -8.86
N PRO A 195 -19.17 -6.70 -9.77
CA PRO A 195 -20.34 -7.56 -9.94
C PRO A 195 -19.99 -8.91 -10.59
N ASP A 196 -18.83 -9.01 -11.25
CA ASP A 196 -18.42 -10.22 -11.98
C ASP A 196 -17.81 -11.28 -11.06
N LEU A 197 -17.57 -10.95 -9.78
CA LEU A 197 -17.15 -11.91 -8.78
C LEU A 197 -18.35 -12.70 -8.24
N SER A 198 -18.14 -13.98 -7.93
CA SER A 198 -19.20 -14.82 -7.37
C SER A 198 -19.24 -14.68 -5.84
N LEU A 199 -20.45 -14.54 -5.28
CA LEU A 199 -20.68 -14.51 -3.84
C LEU A 199 -20.43 -15.85 -3.13
N ASN A 200 -20.45 -16.96 -3.89
CA ASN A 200 -20.23 -18.32 -3.34
C ASN A 200 -18.75 -18.68 -3.22
N ILE A 201 -17.88 -17.71 -3.24
CA ILE A 201 -16.44 -17.94 -3.25
C ILE A 201 -15.98 -18.16 -1.82
N SER A 202 -15.55 -19.38 -1.49
CA SER A 202 -14.67 -19.60 -0.34
C SER A 202 -13.33 -18.91 -0.58
N ARG A 203 -12.64 -18.48 0.48
CA ARG A 203 -11.32 -17.85 0.38
C ARG A 203 -10.32 -18.64 -0.48
N GLU A 204 -10.44 -19.97 -0.49
CA GLU A 204 -9.62 -20.89 -1.28
C GLU A 204 -9.86 -20.78 -2.80
N ILE A 205 -11.11 -20.57 -3.22
CA ILE A 205 -11.48 -20.44 -4.64
C ILE A 205 -11.03 -19.08 -5.21
N LEU A 206 -10.99 -18.02 -4.41
CA LEU A 206 -10.48 -16.71 -4.81
C LEU A 206 -9.01 -16.75 -5.24
N GLN A 207 -8.20 -17.63 -4.66
CA GLN A 207 -6.77 -17.74 -4.97
C GLN A 207 -6.50 -18.08 -6.44
N HIS A 208 -7.43 -18.76 -7.11
CA HIS A 208 -7.32 -19.15 -8.52
C HIS A 208 -8.25 -18.34 -9.47
N ASN A 209 -8.87 -17.29 -8.97
CA ASN A 209 -9.80 -16.51 -9.77
C ASN A 209 -9.06 -15.63 -10.78
N ARG A 210 -9.22 -15.97 -12.09
CA ARG A 210 -8.65 -15.20 -13.20
C ARG A 210 -9.10 -13.73 -13.22
N GLN A 211 -10.35 -13.47 -12.82
CA GLN A 211 -10.91 -12.12 -12.79
C GLN A 211 -10.19 -11.26 -11.76
N LEU A 212 -9.95 -11.81 -10.56
CA LEU A 212 -9.22 -11.12 -9.49
C LEU A 212 -7.80 -10.74 -9.93
N LYS A 213 -7.11 -11.65 -10.64
CA LYS A 213 -5.78 -11.36 -11.19
C LYS A 213 -5.80 -10.24 -12.23
N VAL A 214 -6.81 -10.21 -13.12
CA VAL A 214 -6.97 -9.13 -14.10
C VAL A 214 -7.24 -7.79 -13.41
N ILE A 215 -8.11 -7.78 -12.38
CA ILE A 215 -8.36 -6.59 -11.57
C ILE A 215 -7.05 -6.11 -10.95
N GLY A 216 -6.33 -6.99 -10.25
CA GLY A 216 -5.06 -6.66 -9.58
C GLY A 216 -4.04 -6.01 -10.51
N GLN A 217 -3.77 -6.63 -11.67
CA GLN A 217 -2.86 -6.08 -12.66
C GLN A 217 -3.27 -4.70 -13.17
N ASN A 218 -4.57 -4.45 -13.32
CA ASN A 218 -5.08 -3.15 -13.73
C ASN A 218 -4.91 -2.11 -12.62
N LEU A 219 -5.17 -2.48 -11.36
CA LEU A 219 -4.97 -1.60 -10.21
C LEU A 219 -3.50 -1.19 -10.08
N GLU A 220 -2.58 -2.13 -10.18
CA GLU A 220 -1.13 -1.88 -10.10
C GLU A 220 -0.65 -0.91 -11.18
N LYS A 221 -1.12 -1.07 -12.42
CA LYS A 221 -0.85 -0.11 -13.50
C LYS A 221 -1.36 1.30 -13.16
N LYS A 222 -2.53 1.41 -12.53
CA LYS A 222 -3.11 2.70 -12.14
C LYS A 222 -2.35 3.33 -10.97
N ILE A 223 -1.94 2.53 -9.99
CA ILE A 223 -1.11 3.00 -8.87
C ILE A 223 0.24 3.49 -9.39
N LYS A 224 0.92 2.69 -10.25
CA LYS A 224 2.18 3.08 -10.88
C LYS A 224 2.03 4.41 -11.63
N ALA A 225 1.03 4.54 -12.48
CA ALA A 225 0.80 5.75 -13.26
C ALA A 225 0.54 6.99 -12.37
N GLU A 226 -0.15 6.83 -11.23
CA GLU A 226 -0.35 7.93 -10.28
C GLU A 226 0.94 8.30 -9.56
N LEU A 227 1.78 7.32 -9.19
CA LEU A 227 3.10 7.56 -8.61
C LEU A 227 4.03 8.27 -9.61
N GLU A 228 4.07 7.85 -10.87
CA GLU A 228 4.83 8.52 -11.94
C GLU A 228 4.35 9.96 -12.17
N LYS A 229 3.04 10.16 -12.15
CA LYS A 229 2.44 11.50 -12.24
C LYS A 229 2.85 12.36 -11.03
N MET A 230 2.76 11.84 -9.82
CA MET A 230 3.18 12.54 -8.61
C MET A 230 4.67 12.90 -8.66
N MET A 231 5.54 12.00 -9.12
CA MET A 231 6.98 12.23 -9.28
C MET A 231 7.27 13.38 -10.26
N ARG A 232 6.50 13.49 -11.34
CA ARG A 232 6.64 14.51 -12.38
C ARG A 232 6.03 15.85 -11.97
N ASP A 233 4.82 15.85 -11.40
CA ASP A 233 3.99 17.04 -11.22
C ASP A 233 4.13 17.65 -9.81
N ASP A 234 4.50 16.83 -8.80
CA ASP A 234 4.67 17.26 -7.40
C ASP A 234 5.82 16.48 -6.73
N ARG A 235 7.05 16.80 -7.11
CA ARG A 235 8.26 16.14 -6.64
C ARG A 235 8.39 16.09 -5.11
N PRO A 236 8.16 17.17 -4.35
CA PRO A 236 8.26 17.14 -2.90
C PRO A 236 7.30 16.12 -2.26
N LYS A 237 6.11 15.98 -2.84
CA LYS A 237 5.12 14.99 -2.39
C LYS A 237 5.57 13.57 -2.68
N TYR A 238 6.15 13.34 -3.88
CA TYR A 238 6.72 12.04 -4.23
C TYR A 238 7.90 11.65 -3.33
N GLU A 239 8.79 12.58 -3.02
CA GLU A 239 9.90 12.33 -2.09
C GLU A 239 9.42 12.03 -0.66
N THR A 240 8.34 12.69 -0.22
CA THR A 240 7.68 12.34 1.04
C THR A 240 7.10 10.92 1.01
N PHE A 241 6.41 10.56 -0.07
CA PHE A 241 5.95 9.20 -0.31
C PHE A 241 7.12 8.20 -0.31
N TRP A 242 8.20 8.52 -1.03
CA TRP A 242 9.38 7.66 -1.15
C TRP A 242 10.04 7.37 0.20
N LYS A 243 10.17 8.38 1.06
CA LYS A 243 10.73 8.22 2.41
C LYS A 243 9.89 7.28 3.29
N ASN A 244 8.58 7.21 3.07
CA ASN A 244 7.69 6.34 3.84
C ASN A 244 7.57 4.94 3.23
N PHE A 245 7.50 4.83 1.90
CA PHE A 245 7.10 3.59 1.21
C PHE A 245 8.10 3.11 0.15
N GLY A 246 9.18 3.83 -0.10
CA GLY A 246 10.18 3.47 -1.12
C GLY A 246 10.81 2.10 -0.88
N ILE A 247 10.89 1.66 0.37
CA ILE A 247 11.40 0.32 0.72
C ILE A 247 10.56 -0.79 0.08
N HIS A 248 9.23 -0.66 0.02
CA HIS A 248 8.37 -1.65 -0.61
C HIS A 248 8.65 -1.78 -2.11
N ILE A 249 8.85 -0.63 -2.78
CA ILE A 249 9.22 -0.60 -4.20
C ILE A 249 10.59 -1.26 -4.42
N LYS A 250 11.58 -0.93 -3.58
CA LYS A 250 12.93 -1.51 -3.61
C LYS A 250 12.87 -3.03 -3.41
N CYS A 251 12.11 -3.51 -2.42
CA CYS A 251 11.88 -4.93 -2.20
C CYS A 251 11.24 -5.60 -3.42
N GLY A 252 10.23 -4.96 -4.03
CA GLY A 252 9.57 -5.48 -5.23
C GLY A 252 10.50 -5.62 -6.45
N VAL A 253 11.51 -4.74 -6.59
CA VAL A 253 12.55 -4.88 -7.63
C VAL A 253 13.40 -6.14 -7.41
N CYS A 254 13.64 -6.50 -6.16
CA CYS A 254 14.47 -7.66 -5.79
C CYS A 254 13.68 -8.96 -5.69
N ASP A 255 12.34 -8.89 -5.66
CA ASP A 255 11.46 -10.03 -5.44
C ASP A 255 11.39 -10.96 -6.67
N GLU A 256 11.03 -12.22 -6.43
CA GLU A 256 10.88 -13.25 -7.46
C GLU A 256 12.00 -13.21 -8.53
N TYR A 257 13.24 -13.06 -8.11
CA TYR A 257 14.42 -12.97 -9.01
C TYR A 257 14.36 -11.79 -10.00
N GLY A 258 13.72 -10.69 -9.61
CA GLY A 258 13.61 -9.47 -10.44
C GLY A 258 12.48 -9.49 -11.46
N ARG A 259 11.46 -10.30 -11.25
CA ARG A 259 10.30 -10.38 -12.14
C ARG A 259 9.62 -9.02 -12.36
N PHE A 260 9.62 -8.15 -11.36
CA PHE A 260 8.95 -6.86 -11.40
C PHE A 260 9.89 -5.68 -11.68
N THR A 261 11.17 -5.96 -11.92
CA THR A 261 12.20 -4.94 -12.17
C THR A 261 11.79 -3.96 -13.27
N ASP A 262 11.41 -4.44 -14.45
CA ASP A 262 11.00 -3.57 -15.55
C ASP A 262 9.73 -2.78 -15.27
N PHE A 263 8.87 -3.28 -14.41
CA PHE A 263 7.66 -2.58 -14.03
C PHE A 263 7.92 -1.48 -13.00
N LEU A 264 8.90 -1.67 -12.10
CA LEU A 264 9.13 -0.78 -10.95
C LEU A 264 10.31 0.17 -11.11
N LYS A 265 11.28 -0.13 -11.98
CA LYS A 265 12.56 0.60 -12.09
C LYS A 265 12.42 2.12 -12.26
N ASP A 266 11.37 2.57 -12.98
CA ASP A 266 11.16 3.99 -13.26
C ASP A 266 10.56 4.75 -12.05
N LEU A 267 10.15 4.04 -11.00
CA LEU A 267 9.72 4.63 -9.73
C LEU A 267 10.88 4.87 -8.76
N LEU A 268 12.06 4.32 -9.03
CA LEU A 268 13.21 4.43 -8.14
C LEU A 268 13.80 5.84 -8.16
N ILE A 269 14.04 6.40 -6.97
CA ILE A 269 14.81 7.63 -6.78
C ILE A 269 15.91 7.39 -5.76
N PHE A 270 17.05 8.06 -5.96
CA PHE A 270 18.22 7.97 -5.11
C PHE A 270 18.75 9.37 -4.80
N TYR A 271 19.43 9.52 -3.68
CA TYR A 271 20.08 10.77 -3.33
C TYR A 271 21.23 11.09 -4.29
N THR A 272 21.33 12.35 -4.69
CA THR A 272 22.48 12.94 -5.39
C THR A 272 23.14 14.05 -4.57
N SER A 273 22.46 14.47 -3.50
CA SER A 273 22.97 15.31 -2.41
C SER A 273 22.15 15.04 -1.14
N GLU A 274 22.49 15.67 0.01
CA GLU A 274 21.72 15.53 1.26
C GLU A 274 20.24 15.93 1.07
N ASP A 275 19.98 16.92 0.21
CA ASP A 275 18.65 17.53 0.04
C ASP A 275 18.02 17.27 -1.34
N SER A 276 18.64 16.43 -2.18
CA SER A 276 18.16 16.20 -3.55
C SER A 276 18.19 14.72 -3.91
N MET A 277 17.08 14.25 -4.47
CA MET A 277 16.97 12.93 -5.06
C MET A 277 16.70 13.04 -6.56
N ARG A 278 17.14 12.04 -7.33
CA ARG A 278 16.85 11.89 -8.76
C ARG A 278 16.37 10.48 -9.07
N SER A 279 15.49 10.37 -10.07
CA SER A 279 15.22 9.09 -10.70
C SER A 279 16.41 8.67 -11.57
N LEU A 280 16.49 7.37 -11.88
CA LEU A 280 17.52 6.86 -12.80
C LEU A 280 17.44 7.52 -14.17
N LYS A 281 16.21 7.83 -14.62
CA LYS A 281 16.01 8.54 -15.88
C LYS A 281 16.55 9.98 -15.84
N GLU A 282 16.22 10.74 -14.80
CA GLU A 282 16.72 12.11 -14.62
C GLU A 282 18.26 12.14 -14.52
N TYR A 283 18.84 11.11 -13.89
CA TYR A 283 20.29 10.98 -13.82
C TYR A 283 20.89 10.73 -15.20
N VAL A 284 20.38 9.76 -15.97
CA VAL A 284 20.88 9.43 -17.30
C VAL A 284 20.68 10.57 -18.29
N ASP A 285 19.55 11.27 -18.23
CA ASP A 285 19.27 12.44 -19.08
C ASP A 285 20.22 13.63 -18.79
N ALA A 286 20.75 13.72 -17.57
CA ALA A 286 21.70 14.76 -17.16
C ALA A 286 23.18 14.36 -17.38
N MET A 287 23.46 13.11 -17.73
CA MET A 287 24.84 12.64 -17.94
C MET A 287 25.56 13.37 -19.07
N PRO A 288 26.78 13.86 -18.86
CA PRO A 288 27.64 14.33 -19.94
C PRO A 288 27.95 13.19 -20.94
N GLU A 289 28.18 13.52 -22.20
CA GLU A 289 28.53 12.52 -23.24
C GLU A 289 29.79 11.70 -22.88
N SER A 290 30.71 12.27 -22.12
CA SER A 290 31.93 11.61 -21.64
C SER A 290 31.68 10.59 -20.55
N GLN A 291 30.53 10.63 -19.87
CA GLN A 291 30.19 9.71 -18.80
C GLN A 291 29.63 8.41 -19.37
N LYS A 292 30.26 7.28 -19.05
CA LYS A 292 29.91 5.97 -19.61
C LYS A 292 29.04 5.12 -18.69
N ALA A 293 29.06 5.39 -17.39
CA ALA A 293 28.40 4.60 -16.37
C ALA A 293 27.65 5.46 -15.36
N ILE A 294 26.73 4.85 -14.63
CA ILE A 294 26.06 5.44 -13.47
C ILE A 294 26.92 5.15 -12.24
N TYR A 295 27.49 6.19 -11.63
CA TYR A 295 28.35 6.06 -10.47
C TYR A 295 27.54 6.07 -9.19
N TYR A 296 27.89 5.18 -8.23
CA TYR A 296 27.27 5.17 -6.93
C TYR A 296 28.28 4.94 -5.81
N ALA A 297 27.95 5.45 -4.63
CA ALA A 297 28.67 5.21 -3.39
C ALA A 297 27.67 4.87 -2.28
N SER A 298 28.02 3.90 -1.44
CA SER A 298 27.19 3.50 -0.30
C SER A 298 27.91 3.74 1.03
N ALA A 299 27.14 4.21 2.02
CA ALA A 299 27.58 4.32 3.41
C ALA A 299 26.34 4.32 4.33
N ASP A 300 26.56 4.33 5.64
CA ASP A 300 25.48 4.34 6.64
C ASP A 300 24.55 5.57 6.52
N THR A 301 25.03 6.65 5.96
CA THR A 301 24.25 7.87 5.68
C THR A 301 24.70 8.53 4.39
N VAL A 302 23.79 9.27 3.73
CA VAL A 302 24.09 10.07 2.54
C VAL A 302 25.29 11.00 2.80
N LYS A 303 25.33 11.67 3.96
CA LYS A 303 26.42 12.57 4.36
C LYS A 303 27.77 11.87 4.42
N HIS A 304 27.82 10.67 4.99
CA HIS A 304 29.05 9.89 5.03
C HIS A 304 29.47 9.44 3.62
N ALA A 305 28.52 8.98 2.79
CA ALA A 305 28.81 8.62 1.40
C ALA A 305 29.40 9.80 0.60
N MET A 306 28.83 10.98 0.77
CA MET A 306 29.32 12.21 0.13
C MET A 306 30.71 12.63 0.60
N ALA A 307 31.09 12.32 1.84
CA ALA A 307 32.38 12.69 2.42
C ALA A 307 33.52 11.73 2.03
N LEU A 308 33.23 10.63 1.33
CA LEU A 308 34.23 9.66 0.91
C LEU A 308 35.22 10.28 -0.09
N PRO A 309 36.56 10.14 0.12
CA PRO A 309 37.57 10.72 -0.75
C PRO A 309 37.43 10.26 -2.22
N GLN A 310 37.03 9.02 -2.43
CA GLN A 310 36.86 8.43 -3.77
C GLN A 310 35.80 9.18 -4.61
N CYS A 311 34.82 9.83 -3.96
CA CYS A 311 33.80 10.61 -4.64
C CYS A 311 34.36 11.92 -5.24
N GLU A 312 35.50 12.42 -4.73
CA GLU A 312 36.10 13.67 -5.22
C GLU A 312 36.55 13.56 -6.68
N GLU A 313 37.15 12.45 -7.07
CA GLU A 313 37.61 12.24 -8.44
C GLU A 313 36.44 12.25 -9.44
N VAL A 314 35.32 11.59 -9.09
CA VAL A 314 34.11 11.57 -9.93
C VAL A 314 33.51 12.97 -10.03
N ARG A 315 33.40 13.70 -8.92
CA ARG A 315 32.87 15.06 -8.86
C ARG A 315 33.76 16.06 -9.61
N SER A 316 35.09 15.91 -9.54
CA SER A 316 36.01 16.81 -10.25
C SER A 316 35.86 16.77 -11.77
N ARG A 317 35.32 15.66 -12.30
CA ARG A 317 34.99 15.47 -13.72
C ARG A 317 33.61 16.03 -14.09
N GLY A 318 32.87 16.56 -13.08
CA GLY A 318 31.51 17.05 -13.27
C GLY A 318 30.46 15.94 -13.38
N TYR A 319 30.79 14.73 -12.94
CA TYR A 319 29.86 13.61 -12.94
C TYR A 319 29.06 13.57 -11.64
N GLU A 320 27.78 13.25 -11.74
CA GLU A 320 26.88 13.07 -10.61
C GLU A 320 27.06 11.67 -10.00
N ILE A 321 26.78 11.53 -8.72
CA ILE A 321 26.90 10.27 -7.98
C ILE A 321 25.57 9.97 -7.31
N LEU A 322 25.12 8.72 -7.38
CA LEU A 322 24.02 8.22 -6.55
C LEU A 322 24.56 7.83 -5.19
N TYR A 323 24.01 8.41 -4.14
CA TYR A 323 24.37 8.09 -2.75
C TYR A 323 23.31 7.16 -2.17
N LEU A 324 23.75 5.96 -1.82
CA LEU A 324 22.92 4.91 -1.25
C LEU A 324 22.98 4.97 0.27
N ASP A 325 21.81 5.00 0.92
CA ASP A 325 21.68 5.12 2.37
C ASP A 325 21.01 3.91 3.02
N HIS A 326 20.62 2.92 2.21
CA HIS A 326 19.96 1.72 2.70
C HIS A 326 20.63 0.45 2.14
N PRO A 327 20.82 -0.61 2.98
CA PRO A 327 21.53 -1.83 2.55
C PRO A 327 20.94 -2.54 1.32
N ILE A 328 19.63 -2.41 1.09
CA ILE A 328 18.97 -3.01 -0.07
C ILE A 328 19.34 -2.32 -1.39
N ASP A 329 19.81 -1.09 -1.36
CA ASP A 329 20.03 -0.29 -2.58
C ASP A 329 21.08 -0.92 -3.50
N GLU A 330 22.16 -1.45 -2.95
CA GLU A 330 23.15 -2.17 -3.75
C GLU A 330 22.54 -3.41 -4.42
N THR A 331 21.68 -4.14 -3.68
CA THR A 331 20.98 -5.31 -4.25
C THR A 331 20.03 -4.88 -5.38
N VAL A 332 19.35 -3.74 -5.24
CA VAL A 332 18.49 -3.16 -6.28
C VAL A 332 19.31 -2.85 -7.54
N LEU A 333 20.46 -2.17 -7.39
CA LEU A 333 21.32 -1.84 -8.52
C LEU A 333 21.93 -3.09 -9.18
N GLN A 334 22.32 -4.08 -8.39
CA GLN A 334 22.80 -5.38 -8.89
C GLN A 334 21.70 -6.13 -9.65
N GLN A 335 20.45 -6.07 -9.19
CA GLN A 335 19.30 -6.68 -9.85
C GLN A 335 18.97 -5.97 -11.19
N LEU A 336 19.04 -4.64 -11.21
CA LEU A 336 18.86 -3.81 -12.41
C LEU A 336 19.95 -4.07 -13.46
N ARG A 337 21.19 -4.27 -13.03
CA ARG A 337 22.42 -4.44 -13.85
C ARG A 337 22.75 -3.23 -14.70
N MET A 338 21.78 -2.66 -15.39
CA MET A 338 21.92 -1.47 -16.23
C MET A 338 20.60 -0.70 -16.33
N TYR A 339 20.70 0.58 -16.61
CA TYR A 339 19.57 1.42 -16.94
C TYR A 339 19.87 2.21 -18.22
N GLU A 340 18.98 2.14 -19.23
CA GLU A 340 19.16 2.75 -20.57
C GLU A 340 20.55 2.50 -21.19
N GLY A 341 21.06 1.27 -21.05
CA GLY A 341 22.36 0.86 -21.60
C GLY A 341 23.58 1.31 -20.81
N LYS A 342 23.38 1.97 -19.65
CA LYS A 342 24.45 2.39 -18.73
C LYS A 342 24.53 1.43 -17.56
N GLY A 343 25.72 0.85 -17.31
CA GLY A 343 25.99 0.00 -16.15
C GLY A 343 26.16 0.84 -14.88
N PHE A 344 25.97 0.20 -13.73
CA PHE A 344 26.24 0.79 -12.41
C PHE A 344 27.67 0.46 -11.99
N VAL A 345 28.41 1.44 -11.49
CA VAL A 345 29.80 1.30 -11.03
C VAL A 345 29.91 1.78 -9.59
N ASN A 346 30.38 0.89 -8.73
CA ASN A 346 30.65 1.23 -7.33
C ASN A 346 32.00 1.96 -7.22
N ILE A 347 31.95 3.23 -6.84
CA ILE A 347 33.14 4.08 -6.73
C ILE A 347 34.15 3.53 -5.72
N LEU A 348 33.70 2.76 -4.73
CA LEU A 348 34.53 2.29 -3.63
C LEU A 348 35.30 1.00 -3.95
N THR A 349 34.78 0.19 -4.84
CA THR A 349 35.28 -1.19 -5.07
C THR A 349 35.70 -1.48 -6.50
N GLU A 350 35.30 -0.64 -7.46
CA GLU A 350 35.54 -0.88 -8.87
C GLU A 350 36.54 0.13 -9.47
N ASP A 351 37.29 -0.30 -10.49
CA ASP A 351 38.15 0.61 -11.27
C ASP A 351 37.27 1.52 -12.13
N LEU A 352 37.35 2.80 -11.87
CA LEU A 352 36.57 3.83 -12.58
C LEU A 352 37.02 4.01 -14.05
N GLY A 353 38.18 3.44 -14.43
CA GLY A 353 38.73 3.53 -15.78
C GLY A 353 39.12 4.96 -16.19
N PHE A 354 39.37 5.83 -15.20
CA PHE A 354 39.73 7.23 -15.45
C PHE A 354 41.23 7.43 -15.70
N GLN A 355 42.06 6.49 -15.24
CA GLN A 355 43.50 6.57 -15.39
C GLN A 355 43.92 5.99 -16.75
N THR A 356 44.84 6.66 -17.41
CA THR A 356 45.51 6.13 -18.57
C THR A 356 46.47 4.99 -18.20
N ASP A 357 46.83 4.15 -19.15
CA ASP A 357 47.81 3.07 -18.90
C ASP A 357 49.18 3.61 -18.42
N GLU A 358 49.52 4.83 -18.81
CA GLU A 358 50.74 5.53 -18.36
C GLU A 358 50.63 6.00 -16.92
N GLU A 359 49.47 6.55 -16.53
CA GLU A 359 49.18 6.98 -15.14
C GLU A 359 49.09 5.79 -14.20
N LYS A 360 48.49 4.67 -14.62
CA LYS A 360 48.50 3.41 -13.86
C LYS A 360 49.90 2.89 -13.59
N LYS A 361 50.78 2.86 -14.60
CA LYS A 361 52.16 2.46 -14.43
C LYS A 361 52.93 3.39 -13.49
N ALA A 362 52.74 4.70 -13.65
CA ALA A 362 53.36 5.68 -12.77
C ALA A 362 52.90 5.57 -11.30
N ALA A 363 51.62 5.22 -11.09
CA ALA A 363 51.11 4.94 -9.74
C ALA A 363 51.67 3.64 -9.16
N GLU A 364 51.76 2.58 -9.96
CA GLU A 364 52.39 1.31 -9.56
C GLU A 364 53.87 1.50 -9.18
N GLU A 365 54.65 2.28 -9.97
CA GLU A 365 56.03 2.62 -9.69
C GLU A 365 56.17 3.37 -8.37
N LYS A 366 55.28 4.36 -8.08
CA LYS A 366 55.27 5.07 -6.80
C LYS A 366 54.90 4.17 -5.63
N VAL A 367 53.99 3.22 -5.79
CA VAL A 367 53.67 2.22 -4.74
C VAL A 367 54.90 1.36 -4.43
N VAL A 368 55.65 0.95 -5.48
CA VAL A 368 56.89 0.16 -5.32
C VAL A 368 57.98 0.99 -4.62
N GLU A 369 58.16 2.27 -5.02
CA GLU A 369 59.15 3.18 -4.38
C GLU A 369 58.84 3.45 -2.91
N ASN A 370 57.56 3.53 -2.54
CA ASN A 370 57.13 3.84 -1.18
C ASN A 370 56.69 2.61 -0.38
N LYS A 371 57.04 1.42 -0.81
CA LYS A 371 56.58 0.17 -0.21
C LYS A 371 56.83 0.07 1.28
N GLU A 372 58.04 0.48 1.73
CA GLU A 372 58.41 0.45 3.15
C GLU A 372 57.50 1.36 3.99
N LEU A 373 57.15 2.53 3.47
CA LEU A 373 56.23 3.46 4.13
C LEU A 373 54.79 2.90 4.19
N LEU A 374 54.31 2.31 3.09
CA LEU A 374 52.99 1.73 3.01
C LEU A 374 52.85 0.50 3.94
N ASP A 375 53.87 -0.35 4.00
CA ASP A 375 53.93 -1.48 4.90
C ASP A 375 53.95 -1.01 6.37
N PHE A 376 54.70 0.05 6.69
CA PHE A 376 54.75 0.66 8.04
C PHE A 376 53.36 1.22 8.43
N ILE A 377 52.68 1.90 7.51
CA ILE A 377 51.32 2.44 7.75
C ILE A 377 50.33 1.28 7.97
N ARG A 378 50.36 0.25 7.15
CA ARG A 378 49.49 -0.94 7.30
C ARG A 378 49.71 -1.59 8.67
N ASP A 379 50.97 -1.84 9.05
CA ASP A 379 51.32 -2.52 10.29
C ASP A 379 51.03 -1.65 11.53
N SER A 380 51.09 -0.32 11.39
CA SER A 380 50.71 0.63 12.45
C SER A 380 49.18 0.73 12.67
N ILE A 381 48.40 0.56 11.65
CA ILE A 381 46.93 0.54 11.76
C ILE A 381 46.44 -0.76 12.41
N GLY A 382 47.11 -1.89 12.15
CA GLY A 382 46.87 -3.18 12.81
C GLY A 382 45.45 -3.77 12.61
N ASP A 383 44.71 -3.33 11.61
CA ASP A 383 43.37 -3.85 11.30
C ASP A 383 43.48 -5.04 10.33
N GLU A 384 43.05 -6.22 10.78
CA GLU A 384 43.06 -7.46 10.01
C GLU A 384 42.20 -7.37 8.73
N LYS A 385 41.29 -6.41 8.63
CA LYS A 385 40.44 -6.16 7.45
C LYS A 385 41.14 -5.31 6.39
N LEU A 386 42.21 -4.64 6.73
CA LEU A 386 42.97 -3.79 5.82
C LEU A 386 43.80 -4.66 4.86
N LYS A 387 43.36 -4.82 3.61
CA LYS A 387 44.04 -5.68 2.63
C LYS A 387 45.28 -5.00 2.02
N GLN A 388 45.20 -3.71 1.75
CA GLN A 388 46.25 -2.95 1.06
C GLN A 388 46.19 -1.46 1.43
N VAL A 389 47.32 -0.80 1.49
CA VAL A 389 47.47 0.66 1.53
C VAL A 389 48.04 1.10 0.20
N THR A 390 47.47 2.08 -0.44
CA THR A 390 47.91 2.64 -1.72
C THR A 390 48.15 4.14 -1.61
N LEU A 391 48.89 4.69 -2.57
CA LEU A 391 49.09 6.14 -2.75
C LEU A 391 48.03 6.73 -3.62
#